data_f3af48af915d7d91022ab91de8dac042
#
_entry.id   f3af48af915d7d91022ab91de8dac042
#
_cell.length_a   1.000
_cell.length_b   1.000
_cell.length_c   1.000
_cell.angle_alpha   90.00
_cell.angle_beta   90.00
_cell.angle_gamma   90.00
#
_symmetry.space_group_name_H-M   'P 1'
#
loop_
_entity.id
_entity.type
_entity.pdbx_description
1 polymer ?
#
loop_
_entity_poly.entity_id
_entity_poly.type
_entity_poly.pdbx_seq_one_letter_code
_entity_poly.pdbx_strand_id
1 'polypeptide(L)'
;MESIGANRETVPVVEPWDDVRQKQIDFADGDPDVLVIGAGHTGLEMAAHLKHLGVDALVVDKNPRIGDNLIQLHTSPSQPGNHPGYDALPYLNFPTSWPVYPNARKATNLPPFPFDKLANFLEAYAETLELSVWTSSFLTSSSWNDSTKSWEVIISRGGGELKERKMNVKHIVFGTGFGGGVPNMPGVANKDKFKGQVFHSSNFKSAREFRGKKAIVVGACNSGLYNEESNTEYSDRVNASLPFPVIELLQKRVTPALADTVDKELLNNLNKVGFKTNLGPGNAGIFPLLFTKAGGYYIDTGGSQDIIDGKIKLKNGSAIKEFKETGLAFEDGETLEADVIVFATGYGDSKDSIAPVLGKQVVERMTPIWGLDEEGEVNGIWKDTGVEEIKAKLDGTLPPKLERF
;
A
#
# COMPACT_ATOMS: atom_id res chain seq x y z
N MET A 1 -15.47 42.03 63.05
CA MET A 1 -14.78 41.36 61.97
C MET A 1 -15.37 39.94 61.81
N GLU A 2 -16.39 39.83 61.08
CA GLU A 2 -16.99 38.55 60.80
C GLU A 2 -16.12 37.78 59.74
N SER A 3 -15.72 36.57 60.15
CA SER A 3 -14.96 35.68 59.29
C SER A 3 -15.85 35.18 58.16
N ILE A 4 -15.59 35.65 56.94
CA ILE A 4 -16.19 35.06 55.71
C ILE A 4 -15.57 33.68 55.60
N GLY A 5 -16.28 32.67 56.07
CA GLY A 5 -15.99 31.27 55.78
C GLY A 5 -16.26 31.01 54.32
N ALA A 6 -15.20 31.06 53.50
CA ALA A 6 -15.27 30.62 52.12
C ALA A 6 -15.48 29.11 52.11
N ASN A 7 -16.70 28.70 51.80
CA ASN A 7 -16.99 27.34 51.32
C ASN A 7 -16.21 27.16 50.01
N ARG A 8 -14.95 26.71 50.10
CA ARG A 8 -14.22 26.23 48.93
C ARG A 8 -14.86 24.92 48.57
N GLU A 9 -15.82 24.97 47.66
CA GLU A 9 -16.13 23.80 46.86
C GLU A 9 -14.81 23.32 46.28
N THR A 10 -14.40 22.13 46.65
CA THR A 10 -13.21 21.50 46.07
C THR A 10 -13.53 21.31 44.58
N VAL A 11 -12.90 22.11 43.72
CA VAL A 11 -12.94 21.90 42.29
C VAL A 11 -12.48 20.46 42.06
N PRO A 12 -13.29 19.64 41.38
CA PRO A 12 -12.87 18.27 41.10
C PRO A 12 -11.50 18.30 40.46
N VAL A 13 -10.58 17.45 40.93
CA VAL A 13 -9.27 17.29 40.28
C VAL A 13 -9.55 16.75 38.90
N VAL A 14 -9.44 17.61 37.90
CA VAL A 14 -9.56 17.21 36.48
C VAL A 14 -8.26 16.51 36.14
N GLU A 15 -8.37 15.27 35.72
CA GLU A 15 -7.22 14.50 35.20
C GLU A 15 -6.59 15.23 34.01
N PRO A 16 -5.24 15.35 33.95
CA PRO A 16 -4.58 15.94 32.78
C PRO A 16 -4.98 15.27 31.50
N TRP A 17 -5.14 16.04 30.40
CA TRP A 17 -5.56 15.52 29.11
C TRP A 17 -4.64 14.41 28.62
N ASP A 18 -3.34 14.56 28.78
CA ASP A 18 -2.34 13.56 28.34
C ASP A 18 -2.56 12.20 29.03
N ASP A 19 -2.91 12.20 30.34
CA ASP A 19 -3.17 10.99 31.09
C ASP A 19 -4.48 10.32 30.62
N VAL A 20 -5.52 11.10 30.37
CA VAL A 20 -6.79 10.61 29.80
C VAL A 20 -6.54 10.02 28.41
N ARG A 21 -5.79 10.76 27.59
CA ARG A 21 -5.48 10.32 26.22
C ARG A 21 -4.64 9.05 26.20
N GLN A 22 -3.67 8.93 27.09
CA GLN A 22 -2.85 7.72 27.19
C GLN A 22 -3.69 6.50 27.58
N LYS A 23 -4.64 6.63 28.50
CA LYS A 23 -5.57 5.55 28.85
C LYS A 23 -6.43 5.11 27.65
N GLN A 24 -6.91 6.08 26.86
CA GLN A 24 -7.67 5.79 25.64
C GLN A 24 -6.81 5.03 24.62
N ILE A 25 -5.57 5.48 24.37
CA ILE A 25 -4.64 4.83 23.44
C ILE A 25 -4.30 3.41 23.92
N ASP A 26 -4.13 3.23 25.23
CA ASP A 26 -3.79 1.93 25.81
C ASP A 26 -5.00 1.01 25.99
N PHE A 27 -6.21 1.49 25.74
CA PHE A 27 -7.44 0.76 26.02
C PHE A 27 -7.44 0.19 27.45
N ALA A 28 -7.15 1.07 28.42
CA ALA A 28 -6.98 0.67 29.81
C ALA A 28 -8.28 0.16 30.44
N ASP A 29 -9.42 0.71 30.04
CA ASP A 29 -10.74 0.44 30.60
C ASP A 29 -11.54 -0.62 29.83
N GLY A 30 -11.05 -1.09 28.66
CA GLY A 30 -11.73 -2.09 27.85
C GLY A 30 -10.99 -2.39 26.54
N ASP A 31 -11.48 -3.38 25.80
CA ASP A 31 -10.96 -3.72 24.49
C ASP A 31 -11.66 -2.90 23.40
N PRO A 32 -11.01 -2.58 22.28
CA PRO A 32 -11.65 -1.89 21.17
C PRO A 32 -12.68 -2.79 20.47
N ASP A 33 -13.70 -2.18 19.87
CA ASP A 33 -14.66 -2.91 19.02
C ASP A 33 -14.01 -3.42 17.73
N VAL A 34 -13.08 -2.62 17.16
CA VAL A 34 -12.45 -2.90 15.87
C VAL A 34 -10.93 -2.84 15.98
N LEU A 35 -10.26 -3.89 15.48
CA LEU A 35 -8.83 -3.91 15.28
C LEU A 35 -8.50 -3.65 13.80
N VAL A 36 -7.76 -2.58 13.52
CA VAL A 36 -7.31 -2.24 12.17
C VAL A 36 -5.82 -2.58 12.04
N ILE A 37 -5.46 -3.38 11.04
CA ILE A 37 -4.09 -3.82 10.79
C ILE A 37 -3.49 -2.95 9.68
N GLY A 38 -2.50 -2.13 10.03
CA GLY A 38 -1.79 -1.20 9.14
C GLY A 38 -2.19 0.25 9.36
N ALA A 39 -1.23 1.11 9.71
CA ALA A 39 -1.37 2.55 9.86
C ALA A 39 -0.93 3.30 8.58
N GLY A 40 -1.23 2.73 7.43
CA GLY A 40 -1.16 3.39 6.14
C GLY A 40 -2.40 4.24 5.89
N HIS A 41 -2.51 4.79 4.68
CA HIS A 41 -3.65 5.61 4.25
C HIS A 41 -5.00 4.95 4.58
N THR A 42 -5.28 3.75 4.07
CA THR A 42 -6.56 3.05 4.25
C THR A 42 -6.88 2.73 5.72
N GLY A 43 -5.88 2.33 6.51
CA GLY A 43 -6.12 2.01 7.93
C GLY A 43 -6.43 3.24 8.77
N LEU A 44 -5.74 4.35 8.53
CA LEU A 44 -6.02 5.61 9.22
C LEU A 44 -7.36 6.21 8.81
N GLU A 45 -7.72 6.13 7.53
CA GLU A 45 -9.02 6.56 7.02
C GLU A 45 -10.16 5.75 7.67
N MET A 46 -10.01 4.42 7.73
CA MET A 46 -10.97 3.56 8.40
C MET A 46 -11.12 3.94 9.88
N ALA A 47 -10.02 4.12 10.59
CA ALA A 47 -10.06 4.50 12.00
C ALA A 47 -10.74 5.88 12.23
N ALA A 48 -10.50 6.83 11.31
CA ALA A 48 -11.15 8.14 11.36
C ALA A 48 -12.67 8.03 11.16
N HIS A 49 -13.12 7.22 10.21
CA HIS A 49 -14.55 6.97 10.00
C HIS A 49 -15.18 6.27 11.20
N LEU A 50 -14.54 5.23 11.75
CA LEU A 50 -15.03 4.52 12.93
C LEU A 50 -15.15 5.47 14.12
N LYS A 51 -14.13 6.30 14.37
CA LYS A 51 -14.18 7.31 15.44
C LYS A 51 -15.34 8.30 15.26
N HIS A 52 -15.55 8.78 14.02
CA HIS A 52 -16.66 9.67 13.73
C HIS A 52 -18.04 9.02 13.98
N LEU A 53 -18.13 7.72 13.80
CA LEU A 53 -19.33 6.93 14.09
C LEU A 53 -19.47 6.53 15.56
N GLY A 54 -18.53 6.93 16.43
CA GLY A 54 -18.51 6.57 17.84
C GLY A 54 -18.14 5.10 18.10
N VAL A 55 -17.40 4.48 17.19
CA VAL A 55 -16.90 3.10 17.31
C VAL A 55 -15.44 3.11 17.73
N ASP A 56 -15.13 2.43 18.82
CA ASP A 56 -13.77 2.33 19.33
C ASP A 56 -12.91 1.44 18.44
N ALA A 57 -11.82 2.01 17.91
CA ALA A 57 -10.90 1.32 17.02
C ALA A 57 -9.46 1.48 17.45
N LEU A 58 -8.71 0.38 17.44
CA LEU A 58 -7.27 0.35 17.59
C LEU A 58 -6.62 0.06 16.24
N VAL A 59 -5.69 0.91 15.82
CA VAL A 59 -4.82 0.65 14.67
C VAL A 59 -3.49 0.08 15.17
N VAL A 60 -3.01 -1.00 14.55
CA VAL A 60 -1.67 -1.55 14.81
C VAL A 60 -0.83 -1.51 13.55
N ASP A 61 0.43 -1.10 13.69
CA ASP A 61 1.40 -1.11 12.59
C ASP A 61 2.74 -1.69 13.02
N LYS A 62 3.30 -2.56 12.18
CA LYS A 62 4.59 -3.20 12.43
C LYS A 62 5.78 -2.23 12.41
N ASN A 63 5.64 -1.13 11.69
CA ASN A 63 6.69 -0.11 11.58
C ASN A 63 6.76 0.74 12.86
N PRO A 64 7.93 1.30 13.17
CA PRO A 64 8.13 2.13 14.36
C PRO A 64 7.45 3.50 14.26
N ARG A 65 7.05 3.92 13.05
CA ARG A 65 6.43 5.22 12.81
C ARG A 65 5.28 5.10 11.79
N ILE A 66 4.25 5.92 11.95
CA ILE A 66 3.19 6.10 10.96
C ILE A 66 3.82 6.68 9.68
N GLY A 67 3.47 6.10 8.53
CA GLY A 67 3.99 6.53 7.23
C GLY A 67 5.35 5.95 6.83
N ASP A 68 6.00 5.15 7.67
CA ASP A 68 7.28 4.49 7.32
C ASP A 68 7.18 3.59 6.09
N ASN A 69 6.01 3.03 5.82
CA ASN A 69 5.74 2.32 4.58
C ASN A 69 5.93 3.21 3.34
N LEU A 70 5.62 4.50 3.42
CA LEU A 70 5.86 5.48 2.35
C LEU A 70 7.34 5.83 2.22
N ILE A 71 8.03 6.00 3.35
CA ILE A 71 9.47 6.26 3.39
C ILE A 71 10.23 5.07 2.79
N GLN A 72 9.82 3.85 3.09
CA GLN A 72 10.39 2.64 2.50
C GLN A 72 10.08 2.52 1.00
N LEU A 73 8.90 2.98 0.54
CA LEU A 73 8.55 3.08 -0.88
C LEU A 73 9.39 4.13 -1.62
N HIS A 74 9.91 5.14 -0.93
CA HIS A 74 10.80 6.15 -1.50
C HIS A 74 12.06 5.55 -2.14
N THR A 75 12.45 4.39 -1.71
CA THR A 75 13.63 3.69 -2.21
C THR A 75 13.32 2.73 -3.37
N SER A 76 12.03 2.43 -3.57
CA SER A 76 11.58 1.70 -4.75
C SER A 76 11.16 2.73 -5.82
N PRO A 77 11.75 2.72 -7.03
CA PRO A 77 11.33 3.59 -8.12
C PRO A 77 9.87 3.39 -8.55
N SER A 78 9.16 2.53 -7.86
CA SER A 78 7.96 1.88 -8.32
C SER A 78 6.64 2.43 -7.83
N GLN A 79 6.61 3.51 -7.07
CA GLN A 79 5.35 4.13 -6.70
C GLN A 79 5.43 5.66 -6.79
N PRO A 80 5.06 6.27 -7.88
CA PRO A 80 4.39 7.55 -7.80
C PRO A 80 2.93 7.24 -7.47
N GLY A 81 2.56 7.49 -6.23
CA GLY A 81 1.16 7.43 -5.91
C GLY A 81 0.41 8.53 -6.63
N ASN A 82 -0.30 8.22 -7.70
CA ASN A 82 -1.61 8.79 -7.86
C ASN A 82 -2.54 7.82 -7.18
N HIS A 83 -2.75 8.01 -5.94
CA HIS A 83 -3.93 7.49 -5.31
C HIS A 83 -4.92 8.65 -5.29
N PRO A 84 -6.01 8.61 -6.09
CA PRO A 84 -7.09 9.58 -5.96
C PRO A 84 -7.62 9.66 -4.52
N GLY A 85 -7.25 8.68 -3.68
CA GLY A 85 -7.58 8.64 -2.27
C GLY A 85 -6.84 9.61 -1.36
N TYR A 86 -5.68 10.18 -1.75
CA TYR A 86 -5.02 11.14 -0.86
C TYR A 86 -5.71 12.49 -0.79
N ASP A 87 -6.42 12.87 -1.85
CA ASP A 87 -7.24 14.08 -1.88
C ASP A 87 -8.54 13.92 -1.08
N ALA A 88 -8.88 12.70 -0.73
CA ALA A 88 -10.13 12.31 -0.07
C ALA A 88 -9.96 11.77 1.35
N LEU A 89 -8.84 12.09 2.04
CA LEU A 89 -8.73 11.76 3.45
C LEU A 89 -9.86 12.43 4.24
N PRO A 90 -10.71 11.67 4.93
CA PRO A 90 -11.85 12.23 5.63
C PRO A 90 -11.39 13.19 6.72
N TYR A 91 -12.12 14.29 6.87
CA TYR A 91 -11.98 15.31 7.93
C TYR A 91 -10.72 16.17 7.89
N LEU A 92 -9.73 15.85 7.07
CA LEU A 92 -8.54 16.66 6.90
C LEU A 92 -8.07 16.59 5.44
N ASN A 93 -8.23 17.68 4.70
CA ASN A 93 -7.85 17.71 3.29
C ASN A 93 -6.33 17.70 3.11
N PHE A 94 -5.87 16.83 2.22
CA PHE A 94 -4.51 16.87 1.73
C PHE A 94 -4.28 18.18 0.96
N PRO A 95 -3.14 18.89 1.16
CA PRO A 95 -2.86 20.10 0.42
C PRO A 95 -2.75 19.82 -1.08
N THR A 96 -3.75 20.20 -1.86
CA THR A 96 -3.82 19.99 -3.32
C THR A 96 -2.68 20.68 -4.08
N SER A 97 -2.04 21.69 -3.47
CA SER A 97 -0.85 22.35 -4.01
C SER A 97 0.42 21.48 -3.97
N TRP A 98 0.37 20.31 -3.37
CA TRP A 98 1.52 19.43 -3.32
C TRP A 98 1.57 18.58 -4.59
N PRO A 99 2.58 18.76 -5.45
CA PRO A 99 2.72 17.94 -6.64
C PRO A 99 3.13 16.52 -6.22
N VAL A 100 2.20 15.57 -6.33
CA VAL A 100 2.43 14.18 -5.98
C VAL A 100 3.19 13.44 -7.09
N TYR A 101 3.25 14.01 -8.30
CA TYR A 101 3.87 13.37 -9.46
C TYR A 101 5.28 13.87 -9.80
N PRO A 102 6.21 12.96 -10.11
CA PRO A 102 7.52 13.32 -10.63
C PRO A 102 7.46 14.12 -11.95
N ASN A 103 6.48 13.88 -12.81
CA ASN A 103 6.37 14.52 -14.11
C ASN A 103 5.78 15.94 -14.05
N ALA A 104 4.81 16.18 -13.17
CA ALA A 104 4.35 17.54 -12.88
C ALA A 104 5.47 18.48 -12.41
N ARG A 105 6.57 17.91 -11.92
CA ARG A 105 7.75 18.63 -11.45
C ARG A 105 8.72 19.02 -12.55
N LYS A 106 8.85 18.23 -13.62
CA LYS A 106 9.64 18.64 -14.80
C LYS A 106 9.03 19.89 -15.43
N ALA A 107 7.69 19.95 -15.51
CA ALA A 107 6.97 21.10 -16.04
C ALA A 107 7.04 22.34 -15.12
N THR A 108 7.21 22.15 -13.80
CA THR A 108 7.18 23.25 -12.81
C THR A 108 8.54 23.58 -12.23
N ASN A 109 9.64 22.89 -12.60
CA ASN A 109 10.98 23.02 -12.01
C ASN A 109 11.01 22.84 -10.48
N LEU A 110 10.04 22.19 -9.89
CA LEU A 110 9.98 21.95 -8.46
C LEU A 110 10.86 20.74 -8.06
N PRO A 111 11.50 20.78 -6.89
CA PRO A 111 12.28 19.65 -6.40
C PRO A 111 11.38 18.41 -6.17
N PRO A 112 11.97 17.20 -6.18
CA PRO A 112 11.23 15.97 -5.88
C PRO A 112 10.40 16.09 -4.61
N PHE A 113 9.11 15.68 -4.67
CA PHE A 113 8.25 15.66 -3.50
C PHE A 113 8.82 14.67 -2.48
N PRO A 114 9.22 15.10 -1.30
CA PRO A 114 9.76 14.18 -0.31
C PRO A 114 8.61 13.31 0.22
N PHE A 115 8.73 11.99 0.07
CA PHE A 115 7.78 11.04 0.67
C PHE A 115 7.70 11.19 2.18
N ASP A 116 8.78 11.67 2.80
CA ASP A 116 8.80 12.06 4.22
C ASP A 116 7.69 13.08 4.54
N LYS A 117 7.38 13.97 3.60
CA LYS A 117 6.34 14.98 3.79
C LYS A 117 4.94 14.35 3.83
N LEU A 118 4.69 13.33 2.99
CA LEU A 118 3.44 12.57 3.02
C LEU A 118 3.35 11.70 4.26
N ALA A 119 4.46 11.06 4.66
CA ALA A 119 4.55 10.31 5.90
C ALA A 119 4.26 11.19 7.11
N ASN A 120 4.88 12.38 7.16
CA ASN A 120 4.62 13.38 8.22
C ASN A 120 3.16 13.84 8.22
N PHE A 121 2.53 13.97 7.04
CA PHE A 121 1.13 14.32 6.94
C PHE A 121 0.23 13.22 7.53
N LEU A 122 0.49 11.94 7.24
CA LEU A 122 -0.28 10.83 7.82
C LEU A 122 -0.11 10.73 9.34
N GLU A 123 1.08 11.00 9.84
CA GLU A 123 1.35 11.06 11.28
C GLU A 123 0.56 12.21 11.93
N ALA A 124 0.64 13.43 11.36
CA ALA A 124 -0.13 14.59 11.81
C ALA A 124 -1.65 14.36 11.69
N TYR A 125 -2.10 13.64 10.65
CA TYR A 125 -3.50 13.26 10.50
C TYR A 125 -3.99 12.38 11.65
N ALA A 126 -3.22 11.35 11.99
CA ALA A 126 -3.56 10.46 13.09
C ALA A 126 -3.54 11.19 14.45
N GLU A 127 -2.56 12.07 14.67
CA GLU A 127 -2.43 12.89 15.88
C GLU A 127 -3.57 13.91 15.99
N THR A 128 -3.84 14.69 14.94
CA THR A 128 -4.87 15.73 14.91
C THR A 128 -6.28 15.15 15.13
N LEU A 129 -6.55 13.97 14.59
CA LEU A 129 -7.81 13.28 14.80
C LEU A 129 -7.82 12.39 16.04
N GLU A 130 -6.74 12.41 16.83
CA GLU A 130 -6.59 11.62 18.06
C GLU A 130 -6.94 10.14 17.84
N LEU A 131 -6.41 9.54 16.77
CA LEU A 131 -6.61 8.13 16.49
C LEU A 131 -5.76 7.27 17.43
N SER A 132 -6.29 6.16 17.90
CA SER A 132 -5.54 5.23 18.76
C SER A 132 -4.69 4.32 17.88
N VAL A 133 -3.36 4.56 17.87
CA VAL A 133 -2.41 3.84 17.02
C VAL A 133 -1.28 3.26 17.87
N TRP A 134 -1.01 1.97 17.69
CA TRP A 134 0.17 1.30 18.22
C TRP A 134 1.14 0.99 17.10
N THR A 135 2.25 1.69 17.08
CA THR A 135 3.40 1.39 16.21
C THR A 135 4.25 0.27 16.80
N SER A 136 5.19 -0.28 16.02
CA SER A 136 6.00 -1.45 16.40
C SER A 136 5.15 -2.59 16.96
N SER A 137 3.95 -2.79 16.39
CA SER A 137 2.94 -3.71 16.90
C SER A 137 2.31 -4.50 15.78
N PHE A 138 2.06 -5.78 16.00
CA PHE A 138 1.48 -6.63 14.97
C PHE A 138 0.63 -7.76 15.56
N LEU A 139 -0.39 -8.16 14.81
CA LEU A 139 -1.25 -9.29 15.12
C LEU A 139 -0.46 -10.60 14.96
N THR A 140 -0.31 -11.39 16.02
CA THR A 140 0.40 -12.67 15.99
C THR A 140 -0.53 -13.86 15.78
N SER A 141 -1.73 -13.78 16.34
CA SER A 141 -2.74 -14.83 16.18
C SER A 141 -4.13 -14.28 16.42
N SER A 142 -5.13 -14.96 15.88
CA SER A 142 -6.53 -14.71 16.20
C SER A 142 -7.34 -15.99 16.15
N SER A 143 -8.43 -16.03 16.90
CA SER A 143 -9.42 -17.10 16.89
C SER A 143 -10.82 -16.54 17.03
N TRP A 144 -11.75 -17.06 16.24
CA TRP A 144 -13.15 -16.69 16.35
C TRP A 144 -13.83 -17.44 17.49
N ASN A 145 -14.57 -16.74 18.33
CA ASN A 145 -15.37 -17.31 19.40
C ASN A 145 -16.87 -17.18 19.06
N ASP A 146 -17.48 -18.31 18.74
CA ASP A 146 -18.90 -18.35 18.36
C ASP A 146 -19.85 -17.97 19.50
N SER A 147 -19.46 -18.18 20.74
CA SER A 147 -20.31 -17.89 21.89
C SER A 147 -20.41 -16.38 22.16
N THR A 148 -19.29 -15.65 22.01
CA THR A 148 -19.20 -14.20 22.24
C THR A 148 -19.38 -13.41 20.95
N LYS A 149 -19.35 -14.07 19.77
CA LYS A 149 -19.38 -13.44 18.45
C LYS A 149 -18.28 -12.39 18.32
N SER A 150 -17.06 -12.73 18.76
CA SER A 150 -15.90 -11.87 18.75
C SER A 150 -14.64 -12.66 18.39
N TRP A 151 -13.61 -11.92 17.97
CA TRP A 151 -12.28 -12.43 17.75
C TRP A 151 -11.45 -12.27 19.02
N GLU A 152 -10.89 -13.38 19.51
CA GLU A 152 -9.79 -13.35 20.48
C GLU A 152 -8.51 -13.09 19.69
N VAL A 153 -7.81 -11.96 19.95
CA VAL A 153 -6.62 -11.57 19.23
C VAL A 153 -5.43 -11.45 20.18
N ILE A 154 -4.24 -11.82 19.68
CA ILE A 154 -2.97 -11.60 20.38
C ILE A 154 -2.15 -10.62 19.56
N ILE A 155 -1.84 -9.48 20.17
CA ILE A 155 -1.03 -8.41 19.58
C ILE A 155 0.31 -8.40 20.29
N SER A 156 1.40 -8.51 19.53
CA SER A 156 2.74 -8.27 20.00
C SER A 156 3.07 -6.79 19.87
N ARG A 157 3.46 -6.14 20.96
CA ARG A 157 3.70 -4.69 21.05
C ARG A 157 5.09 -4.41 21.59
N GLY A 158 5.82 -3.49 20.97
CA GLY A 158 7.06 -2.92 21.45
C GLY A 158 8.25 -3.04 20.53
N GLY A 159 9.14 -2.04 20.55
CA GLY A 159 10.35 -1.97 19.75
C GLY A 159 11.59 -2.66 20.36
N GLY A 160 11.46 -3.27 21.55
CA GLY A 160 12.53 -3.97 22.28
C GLY A 160 12.07 -5.32 22.78
N GLU A 161 11.78 -5.47 24.06
CA GLU A 161 11.07 -6.65 24.56
C GLU A 161 9.61 -6.60 24.11
N LEU A 162 9.21 -7.55 23.26
CA LEU A 162 7.85 -7.67 22.79
C LEU A 162 6.94 -8.11 23.94
N LYS A 163 5.92 -7.30 24.22
CA LYS A 163 4.88 -7.64 25.18
C LYS A 163 3.63 -8.07 24.43
N GLU A 164 3.11 -9.22 24.77
CA GLU A 164 1.85 -9.70 24.22
C GLU A 164 0.66 -9.07 24.96
N ARG A 165 -0.33 -8.63 24.20
CA ARG A 165 -1.64 -8.21 24.72
C ARG A 165 -2.74 -9.03 24.06
N LYS A 166 -3.57 -9.67 24.88
CA LYS A 166 -4.81 -10.33 24.47
C LYS A 166 -5.95 -9.35 24.51
N MET A 167 -6.78 -9.37 23.48
CA MET A 167 -7.99 -8.55 23.35
C MET A 167 -9.11 -9.34 22.70
N ASN A 168 -10.36 -8.91 22.96
CA ASN A 168 -11.55 -9.41 22.29
C ASN A 168 -12.13 -8.28 21.44
N VAL A 169 -12.12 -8.45 20.12
CA VAL A 169 -12.62 -7.45 19.19
C VAL A 169 -13.76 -8.02 18.34
N LYS A 170 -14.74 -7.19 17.99
CA LYS A 170 -15.86 -7.63 17.14
C LYS A 170 -15.45 -7.80 15.69
N HIS A 171 -14.55 -6.94 15.20
CA HIS A 171 -14.14 -6.90 13.81
C HIS A 171 -12.63 -6.75 13.68
N ILE A 172 -12.06 -7.34 12.62
CA ILE A 172 -10.67 -7.12 12.19
C ILE A 172 -10.70 -6.56 10.78
N VAL A 173 -10.03 -5.42 10.57
CA VAL A 173 -9.90 -4.77 9.26
C VAL A 173 -8.43 -4.82 8.82
N PHE A 174 -8.17 -5.32 7.62
CA PHE A 174 -6.83 -5.38 7.06
C PHE A 174 -6.57 -4.21 6.12
N GLY A 175 -5.88 -3.18 6.61
CA GLY A 175 -5.36 -2.03 5.85
C GLY A 175 -3.90 -2.24 5.42
N THR A 176 -3.53 -3.46 5.02
CA THR A 176 -2.14 -3.89 4.81
C THR A 176 -1.56 -3.51 3.44
N GLY A 177 -2.32 -2.79 2.62
CA GLY A 177 -1.90 -2.34 1.30
C GLY A 177 -1.88 -3.43 0.24
N PHE A 178 -1.36 -3.09 -0.93
CA PHE A 178 -1.28 -4.01 -2.06
C PHE A 178 -0.46 -5.25 -1.72
N GLY A 179 -0.98 -6.43 -2.07
CA GLY A 179 -0.31 -7.72 -1.85
C GLY A 179 -0.08 -8.07 -0.38
N GLY A 180 -0.76 -7.39 0.56
CA GLY A 180 -0.61 -7.63 2.00
C GLY A 180 0.80 -7.38 2.54
N GLY A 181 1.68 -6.75 1.75
CA GLY A 181 3.07 -6.51 2.11
C GLY A 181 3.96 -7.77 2.14
N VAL A 182 3.50 -8.89 1.57
CA VAL A 182 4.30 -10.13 1.45
C VAL A 182 5.08 -10.10 0.14
N PRO A 183 6.43 -9.95 0.16
CA PRO A 183 7.25 -9.93 -1.04
C PRO A 183 7.20 -11.24 -1.81
N ASN A 184 7.02 -11.18 -3.11
CA ASN A 184 7.11 -12.36 -3.97
C ASN A 184 8.59 -12.66 -4.30
N MET A 185 9.20 -13.55 -3.53
CA MET A 185 10.57 -14.00 -3.76
C MET A 185 10.58 -15.32 -4.52
N PRO A 186 11.02 -15.33 -5.81
CA PRO A 186 11.13 -16.56 -6.56
C PRO A 186 12.05 -17.59 -5.89
N GLY A 187 11.66 -18.84 -5.90
CA GLY A 187 12.46 -19.96 -5.39
C GLY A 187 13.57 -20.33 -6.35
N VAL A 188 14.64 -19.53 -6.41
CA VAL A 188 15.83 -19.81 -7.26
C VAL A 188 16.81 -20.71 -6.48
N ALA A 189 17.28 -21.78 -7.10
CA ALA A 189 18.19 -22.76 -6.49
C ALA A 189 19.54 -22.14 -6.09
N ASN A 190 20.18 -22.72 -5.08
CA ASN A 190 21.54 -22.39 -4.64
C ASN A 190 21.76 -20.94 -4.15
N LYS A 191 20.74 -20.32 -3.56
CA LYS A 191 20.83 -18.94 -3.05
C LYS A 191 21.92 -18.77 -2.00
N ASP A 192 22.15 -19.79 -1.21
CA ASP A 192 23.18 -19.87 -0.17
C ASP A 192 24.62 -19.85 -0.70
N LYS A 193 24.83 -20.20 -1.97
CA LYS A 193 26.15 -20.16 -2.61
C LYS A 193 26.59 -18.75 -3.02
N PHE A 194 25.64 -17.82 -3.19
CA PHE A 194 25.98 -16.47 -3.63
C PHE A 194 26.63 -15.68 -2.50
N LYS A 195 27.80 -15.10 -2.78
CA LYS A 195 28.58 -14.35 -1.78
C LYS A 195 28.20 -12.88 -1.66
N GLY A 196 27.40 -12.38 -2.59
CA GLY A 196 26.91 -11.01 -2.58
C GLY A 196 25.62 -10.85 -1.77
N GLN A 197 24.95 -9.70 -1.95
CA GLN A 197 23.70 -9.38 -1.28
C GLN A 197 22.48 -9.74 -2.13
N VAL A 198 21.50 -10.39 -1.54
CA VAL A 198 20.22 -10.73 -2.20
C VAL A 198 19.05 -10.26 -1.35
N PHE A 199 18.20 -9.41 -1.92
CA PHE A 199 17.01 -8.95 -1.23
C PHE A 199 15.87 -8.61 -2.22
N HIS A 200 14.66 -8.51 -1.70
CA HIS A 200 13.52 -7.99 -2.45
C HIS A 200 13.54 -6.47 -2.47
N SER A 201 13.00 -5.86 -3.52
CA SER A 201 12.95 -4.41 -3.68
C SER A 201 12.29 -3.68 -2.50
N SER A 202 11.39 -4.32 -1.76
CA SER A 202 10.81 -3.77 -0.51
C SER A 202 11.84 -3.49 0.59
N ASN A 203 13.01 -4.12 0.55
CA ASN A 203 14.09 -3.93 1.51
C ASN A 203 15.19 -2.98 0.99
N PHE A 204 15.00 -2.43 -0.20
CA PHE A 204 15.94 -1.47 -0.77
C PHE A 204 15.81 -0.12 -0.06
N LYS A 205 16.92 0.44 0.43
CA LYS A 205 16.93 1.71 1.15
C LYS A 205 17.53 2.85 0.33
N SER A 206 18.68 2.64 -0.26
CA SER A 206 19.35 3.69 -1.04
C SER A 206 20.35 3.11 -2.05
N ALA A 207 20.32 3.62 -3.28
CA ALA A 207 21.33 3.30 -4.28
C ALA A 207 22.76 3.73 -3.88
N ARG A 208 22.89 4.67 -2.93
CA ARG A 208 24.19 5.15 -2.44
C ARG A 208 25.02 4.05 -1.78
N GLU A 209 24.35 3.07 -1.15
CA GLU A 209 25.00 1.91 -0.50
C GLU A 209 25.66 0.96 -1.50
N PHE A 210 25.24 1.02 -2.77
CA PHE A 210 25.70 0.13 -3.85
C PHE A 210 26.57 0.85 -4.89
N ARG A 211 27.05 2.06 -4.58
CA ARG A 211 27.89 2.82 -5.51
C ARG A 211 29.15 2.02 -5.86
N GLY A 212 29.42 1.88 -7.17
CA GLY A 212 30.55 1.11 -7.68
C GLY A 212 30.37 -0.41 -7.72
N LYS A 213 29.21 -0.92 -7.28
CA LYS A 213 28.88 -2.34 -7.33
C LYS A 213 28.15 -2.70 -8.62
N LYS A 214 28.35 -3.93 -9.07
CA LYS A 214 27.54 -4.54 -10.13
C LYS A 214 26.23 -5.02 -9.54
N ALA A 215 25.09 -4.57 -10.08
CA ALA A 215 23.77 -4.99 -9.63
C ALA A 215 22.97 -5.67 -10.73
N ILE A 216 22.30 -6.76 -10.39
CA ILE A 216 21.24 -7.36 -11.21
C ILE A 216 19.91 -7.03 -10.56
N VAL A 217 18.99 -6.45 -11.34
CA VAL A 217 17.58 -6.25 -10.93
C VAL A 217 16.73 -7.21 -11.71
N VAL A 218 16.01 -8.07 -10.99
CA VAL A 218 15.09 -9.06 -11.55
C VAL A 218 13.69 -8.49 -11.54
N GLY A 219 13.17 -8.15 -12.72
CA GLY A 219 11.86 -7.55 -12.93
C GLY A 219 11.95 -6.09 -13.37
N ALA A 220 11.14 -5.75 -14.36
CA ALA A 220 11.01 -4.40 -14.91
C ALA A 220 9.54 -4.00 -14.82
N CYS A 221 9.10 -3.57 -13.66
CA CYS A 221 7.72 -3.17 -13.38
C CYS A 221 7.63 -1.77 -12.84
N ASN A 222 6.54 -1.21 -13.09
CA ASN A 222 5.93 0.01 -12.62
C ASN A 222 5.89 1.14 -13.63
N SER A 223 4.64 1.56 -13.98
CA SER A 223 4.39 2.89 -14.48
C SER A 223 3.12 3.26 -15.11
N GLY A 224 2.77 4.50 -15.20
CA GLY A 224 1.72 5.14 -15.96
C GLY A 224 2.24 6.21 -16.91
N LEU A 225 1.63 6.29 -18.09
CA LEU A 225 1.72 7.42 -18.98
C LEU A 225 0.66 8.44 -18.56
N TYR A 226 1.11 9.61 -18.14
CA TYR A 226 0.24 10.77 -17.95
C TYR A 226 0.50 11.79 -19.04
N ASN A 227 -0.58 12.26 -19.65
CA ASN A 227 -0.52 13.36 -20.60
C ASN A 227 -0.32 14.67 -19.82
N GLU A 228 0.81 15.35 -20.02
CA GLU A 228 1.23 16.55 -19.27
C GLU A 228 0.32 17.78 -19.52
N GLU A 229 -0.62 17.73 -20.48
CA GLU A 229 -1.42 18.88 -20.91
C GLU A 229 -2.81 18.96 -20.26
N SER A 230 -3.24 17.98 -19.46
CA SER A 230 -4.55 17.99 -18.84
C SER A 230 -4.51 18.51 -17.39
N ASN A 231 -5.49 19.33 -17.03
CA ASN A 231 -5.72 19.71 -15.65
C ASN A 231 -6.02 18.44 -14.83
N THR A 232 -5.12 18.10 -13.92
CA THR A 232 -5.14 16.84 -13.14
C THR A 232 -6.47 16.66 -12.40
N GLU A 233 -6.99 17.71 -11.76
CA GLU A 233 -8.26 17.68 -11.03
C GLU A 233 -9.45 17.32 -11.94
N TYR A 234 -9.48 17.86 -13.16
CA TYR A 234 -10.53 17.54 -14.12
C TYR A 234 -10.43 16.08 -14.60
N SER A 235 -9.20 15.63 -14.92
CA SER A 235 -8.95 14.25 -15.37
C SER A 235 -9.30 13.24 -14.29
N ASP A 236 -8.95 13.50 -13.04
CA ASP A 236 -9.26 12.64 -11.91
C ASP A 236 -10.77 12.53 -11.68
N ARG A 237 -11.50 13.63 -11.74
CA ARG A 237 -12.97 13.64 -11.63
C ARG A 237 -13.64 12.87 -12.76
N VAL A 238 -13.16 13.02 -14.00
CA VAL A 238 -13.69 12.26 -15.15
C VAL A 238 -13.43 10.78 -15.00
N ASN A 239 -12.20 10.39 -14.65
CA ASN A 239 -11.86 8.98 -14.46
C ASN A 239 -12.63 8.36 -13.29
N ALA A 240 -12.75 9.05 -12.17
CA ALA A 240 -13.49 8.57 -11.00
C ALA A 240 -15.02 8.52 -11.22
N SER A 241 -15.55 9.19 -12.24
CA SER A 241 -16.98 9.19 -12.55
C SER A 241 -17.43 8.04 -13.44
N LEU A 242 -16.50 7.24 -13.97
CA LEU A 242 -16.79 6.18 -14.93
C LEU A 242 -16.63 4.80 -14.28
N PRO A 243 -17.55 3.86 -14.52
CA PRO A 243 -17.37 2.47 -14.16
C PRO A 243 -16.12 1.88 -14.84
N PHE A 244 -15.43 0.95 -14.15
CA PHE A 244 -14.20 0.35 -14.66
C PHE A 244 -14.32 -0.25 -16.08
N PRO A 245 -15.41 -0.97 -16.45
CA PRO A 245 -15.57 -1.48 -17.80
C PRO A 245 -15.59 -0.39 -18.89
N VAL A 246 -16.15 0.80 -18.55
CA VAL A 246 -16.18 1.95 -19.47
C VAL A 246 -14.78 2.54 -19.63
N ILE A 247 -14.03 2.67 -18.54
CA ILE A 247 -12.63 3.11 -18.57
C ILE A 247 -11.81 2.15 -19.46
N GLU A 248 -11.95 0.85 -19.26
CA GLU A 248 -11.24 -0.15 -20.06
C GLU A 248 -11.55 -0.04 -21.56
N LEU A 249 -12.82 0.14 -21.93
CA LEU A 249 -13.23 0.34 -23.31
C LEU A 249 -12.64 1.61 -23.94
N LEU A 250 -12.57 2.70 -23.18
CA LEU A 250 -11.92 3.94 -23.62
C LEU A 250 -10.43 3.73 -23.81
N GLN A 251 -9.77 3.08 -22.87
CA GLN A 251 -8.33 2.81 -22.93
C GLN A 251 -7.94 1.91 -24.10
N LYS A 252 -8.78 0.94 -24.50
CA LYS A 252 -8.56 0.14 -25.72
C LYS A 252 -8.46 0.97 -27.01
N ARG A 253 -8.99 2.18 -27.00
CA ARG A 253 -8.90 3.13 -28.14
C ARG A 253 -7.76 4.12 -27.95
N VAL A 254 -7.61 4.64 -26.74
CA VAL A 254 -6.64 5.71 -26.42
C VAL A 254 -5.21 5.16 -26.39
N THR A 255 -4.98 4.02 -25.76
CA THR A 255 -3.63 3.45 -25.59
C THR A 255 -2.91 3.20 -26.93
N PRO A 256 -3.52 2.53 -27.94
CA PRO A 256 -2.87 2.37 -29.24
C PRO A 256 -2.61 3.69 -29.96
N ALA A 257 -3.54 4.65 -29.85
CA ALA A 257 -3.36 5.97 -30.46
C ALA A 257 -2.18 6.73 -29.85
N LEU A 258 -2.01 6.70 -28.54
CA LEU A 258 -0.85 7.30 -27.86
C LEU A 258 0.45 6.58 -28.23
N ALA A 259 0.44 5.25 -28.28
CA ALA A 259 1.61 4.46 -28.68
C ALA A 259 2.07 4.75 -30.12
N ASP A 260 1.12 5.04 -31.02
CA ASP A 260 1.42 5.36 -32.43
C ASP A 260 1.77 6.85 -32.65
N THR A 261 1.56 7.69 -31.68
CA THR A 261 1.80 9.14 -31.77
C THR A 261 2.85 9.62 -30.76
N VAL A 262 2.43 9.83 -29.52
CA VAL A 262 3.25 10.43 -28.45
C VAL A 262 4.43 9.53 -28.07
N ASP A 263 4.18 8.23 -27.88
CA ASP A 263 5.20 7.29 -27.37
C ASP A 263 5.94 6.53 -28.47
N LYS A 264 5.60 6.76 -29.71
CA LYS A 264 6.09 5.97 -30.86
C LYS A 264 7.61 5.87 -30.92
N GLU A 265 8.29 6.97 -30.75
CA GLU A 265 9.76 7.02 -30.82
C GLU A 265 10.39 6.27 -29.65
N LEU A 266 9.88 6.51 -28.43
CA LEU A 266 10.33 5.85 -27.22
C LEU A 266 10.17 4.34 -27.30
N LEU A 267 8.97 3.86 -27.65
CA LEU A 267 8.65 2.43 -27.79
C LEU A 267 9.50 1.78 -28.87
N ASN A 268 9.70 2.44 -30.02
CA ASN A 268 10.54 1.93 -31.09
C ASN A 268 12.01 1.80 -30.64
N ASN A 269 12.55 2.79 -29.94
CA ASN A 269 13.93 2.77 -29.47
C ASN A 269 14.14 1.71 -28.40
N LEU A 270 13.22 1.53 -27.47
CA LEU A 270 13.23 0.45 -26.47
C LEU A 270 13.20 -0.93 -27.15
N ASN A 271 12.32 -1.13 -28.13
CA ASN A 271 12.24 -2.39 -28.85
C ASN A 271 13.52 -2.69 -29.65
N LYS A 272 14.18 -1.68 -30.26
CA LYS A 272 15.47 -1.83 -30.96
C LYS A 272 16.59 -2.36 -30.07
N VAL A 273 16.61 -1.94 -28.80
CA VAL A 273 17.61 -2.42 -27.82
C VAL A 273 17.17 -3.71 -27.11
N GLY A 274 16.04 -4.30 -27.52
CA GLY A 274 15.55 -5.58 -26.99
C GLY A 274 14.64 -5.50 -25.78
N PHE A 275 14.25 -4.30 -25.34
CA PHE A 275 13.22 -4.15 -24.29
C PHE A 275 11.83 -4.38 -24.92
N LYS A 276 11.19 -5.50 -24.57
CA LYS A 276 9.89 -5.87 -25.14
C LYS A 276 8.78 -5.06 -24.47
N THR A 277 8.18 -4.16 -25.24
CA THR A 277 7.01 -3.39 -24.80
C THR A 277 5.70 -4.07 -25.20
N ASN A 278 4.62 -3.77 -24.50
CA ASN A 278 3.26 -4.19 -24.82
C ASN A 278 2.26 -3.10 -24.42
N LEU A 279 1.07 -3.16 -24.98
CA LEU A 279 0.00 -2.20 -24.71
C LEU A 279 -0.98 -2.67 -23.62
N GLY A 280 -0.59 -3.65 -22.82
CA GLY A 280 -1.45 -4.23 -21.79
C GLY A 280 -2.50 -5.21 -22.33
N PRO A 281 -3.26 -5.87 -21.45
CA PRO A 281 -4.34 -6.77 -21.82
C PRO A 281 -5.37 -6.07 -22.71
N GLY A 282 -5.68 -6.69 -23.87
CA GLY A 282 -6.63 -6.12 -24.83
C GLY A 282 -6.26 -4.73 -25.37
N ASN A 283 -4.99 -4.33 -25.28
CA ASN A 283 -4.48 -2.99 -25.61
C ASN A 283 -5.07 -1.85 -24.73
N ALA A 284 -5.54 -2.18 -23.53
CA ALA A 284 -6.14 -1.22 -22.61
C ALA A 284 -5.14 -0.55 -21.64
N GLY A 285 -3.84 -0.65 -21.94
CA GLY A 285 -2.80 0.00 -21.15
C GLY A 285 -2.61 -0.62 -19.77
N ILE A 286 -2.32 0.26 -18.81
CA ILE A 286 -1.97 -0.13 -17.45
C ILE A 286 -3.18 -0.47 -16.56
N PHE A 287 -4.37 0.06 -16.87
CA PHE A 287 -5.53 -0.08 -15.99
C PHE A 287 -5.89 -1.53 -15.65
N PRO A 288 -6.04 -2.44 -16.61
CA PRO A 288 -6.28 -3.85 -16.29
C PRO A 288 -5.15 -4.48 -15.46
N LEU A 289 -3.90 -4.09 -15.71
CA LEU A 289 -2.74 -4.61 -15.00
C LEU A 289 -2.68 -4.11 -13.55
N LEU A 290 -3.10 -2.85 -13.32
CA LEU A 290 -3.15 -2.27 -11.98
C LEU A 290 -4.10 -3.06 -11.08
N PHE A 291 -5.29 -3.37 -11.55
CA PHE A 291 -6.33 -4.01 -10.74
C PHE A 291 -6.26 -5.53 -10.72
N THR A 292 -5.62 -6.16 -11.70
CA THR A 292 -5.50 -7.62 -11.73
C THR A 292 -4.27 -8.17 -11.03
N LYS A 293 -3.17 -7.41 -10.96
CA LYS A 293 -1.92 -7.89 -10.35
C LYS A 293 -0.97 -6.80 -9.85
N ALA A 294 -1.35 -5.52 -9.90
CA ALA A 294 -0.51 -4.37 -9.57
C ALA A 294 0.91 -4.43 -10.16
N GLY A 295 1.04 -4.94 -11.38
CA GLY A 295 2.35 -5.15 -11.99
C GLY A 295 2.27 -5.42 -13.50
N GLY A 296 3.44 -5.46 -14.15
CA GLY A 296 3.54 -5.64 -15.61
C GLY A 296 3.57 -4.32 -16.39
N TYR A 297 3.83 -3.23 -15.70
CA TYR A 297 3.99 -1.89 -16.25
C TYR A 297 5.02 -1.11 -15.44
N TYR A 298 5.56 0.00 -15.94
CA TYR A 298 6.41 0.93 -15.18
C TYR A 298 6.17 2.40 -15.57
N ILE A 299 6.29 3.41 -14.66
CA ILE A 299 6.28 4.86 -14.93
C ILE A 299 7.69 5.27 -15.31
N ASP A 300 7.88 5.74 -16.51
CA ASP A 300 9.20 6.15 -16.93
C ASP A 300 9.60 7.48 -16.27
N THR A 301 10.62 7.41 -15.44
CA THR A 301 11.25 8.58 -14.82
C THR A 301 12.66 8.83 -15.36
N GLY A 302 12.95 8.30 -16.55
CA GLY A 302 14.23 8.42 -17.22
C GLY A 302 14.98 7.08 -17.39
N GLY A 303 14.47 6.00 -16.79
CA GLY A 303 15.06 4.66 -16.89
C GLY A 303 15.04 4.12 -18.32
N SER A 304 14.01 4.44 -19.10
CA SER A 304 13.95 4.09 -20.51
C SER A 304 15.11 4.65 -21.32
N GLN A 305 15.48 5.89 -21.07
CA GLN A 305 16.62 6.50 -21.75
C GLN A 305 17.93 5.82 -21.37
N ASP A 306 18.14 5.46 -20.11
CA ASP A 306 19.32 4.74 -19.66
C ASP A 306 19.43 3.33 -20.26
N ILE A 307 18.30 2.68 -20.51
CA ILE A 307 18.25 1.42 -21.26
C ILE A 307 18.61 1.64 -22.72
N ILE A 308 18.04 2.64 -23.38
CA ILE A 308 18.32 3.00 -24.79
C ILE A 308 19.80 3.35 -24.97
N ASP A 309 20.38 4.10 -24.05
CA ASP A 309 21.80 4.49 -24.06
C ASP A 309 22.75 3.32 -23.71
N GLY A 310 22.24 2.16 -23.32
CA GLY A 310 23.03 0.99 -22.93
C GLY A 310 23.71 1.10 -21.57
N LYS A 311 23.35 2.09 -20.74
CA LYS A 311 23.84 2.21 -19.36
C LYS A 311 23.23 1.10 -18.48
N ILE A 312 21.96 0.76 -18.73
CA ILE A 312 21.28 -0.42 -18.17
C ILE A 312 21.24 -1.49 -19.24
N LYS A 313 21.94 -2.59 -18.99
CA LYS A 313 21.96 -3.74 -19.90
C LYS A 313 20.77 -4.67 -19.62
N LEU A 314 20.22 -5.24 -20.68
CA LEU A 314 19.08 -6.14 -20.58
C LEU A 314 19.51 -7.59 -20.72
N LYS A 315 18.96 -8.45 -19.89
CA LYS A 315 18.95 -9.91 -20.07
C LYS A 315 17.50 -10.37 -20.12
N ASN A 316 17.12 -10.86 -21.27
CA ASN A 316 15.76 -11.39 -21.52
C ASN A 316 15.83 -12.69 -22.35
N GLY A 317 14.68 -13.34 -22.52
CA GLY A 317 14.56 -14.55 -23.36
C GLY A 317 15.05 -15.84 -22.71
N SER A 318 15.58 -15.79 -21.49
CA SER A 318 15.99 -16.97 -20.72
C SER A 318 15.60 -16.85 -19.26
N ALA A 319 15.15 -17.95 -18.64
CA ALA A 319 14.83 -17.99 -17.24
C ALA A 319 16.11 -18.08 -16.38
N ILE A 320 16.00 -17.60 -15.14
CA ILE A 320 17.05 -17.78 -14.14
C ILE A 320 17.05 -19.24 -13.71
N LYS A 321 18.21 -19.89 -13.83
CA LYS A 321 18.39 -21.30 -13.48
C LYS A 321 18.78 -21.46 -12.01
N GLU A 322 19.87 -20.78 -11.62
CA GLU A 322 20.41 -20.90 -10.28
C GLU A 322 21.31 -19.73 -9.91
N PHE A 323 21.54 -19.56 -8.60
CA PHE A 323 22.63 -18.71 -8.11
C PHE A 323 23.99 -19.38 -8.31
N LYS A 324 24.96 -18.60 -8.69
CA LYS A 324 26.40 -18.93 -8.65
C LYS A 324 27.07 -18.13 -7.53
N GLU A 325 28.30 -18.47 -7.23
CA GLU A 325 29.11 -17.80 -6.20
C GLU A 325 29.19 -16.28 -6.43
N THR A 326 29.27 -15.86 -7.70
CA THR A 326 29.49 -14.46 -8.13
C THR A 326 28.33 -13.87 -8.94
N GLY A 327 27.15 -14.52 -9.02
CA GLY A 327 26.05 -14.01 -9.83
C GLY A 327 24.91 -14.98 -10.10
N LEU A 328 24.25 -14.82 -11.25
CA LEU A 328 23.14 -15.66 -11.70
C LEU A 328 23.49 -16.40 -13.00
N ALA A 329 23.19 -17.71 -13.03
CA ALA A 329 23.18 -18.50 -14.24
C ALA A 329 21.78 -18.62 -14.83
N PHE A 330 21.69 -18.63 -16.15
CA PHE A 330 20.44 -18.71 -16.90
C PHE A 330 20.32 -20.05 -17.65
N GLU A 331 19.11 -20.41 -18.06
CA GLU A 331 18.84 -21.66 -18.77
C GLU A 331 19.55 -21.76 -20.15
N ASP A 332 19.88 -20.62 -20.76
CA ASP A 332 20.63 -20.55 -22.02
C ASP A 332 22.16 -20.75 -21.83
N GLY A 333 22.60 -20.99 -20.59
CA GLY A 333 24.00 -21.22 -20.25
C GLY A 333 24.80 -19.95 -19.94
N GLU A 334 24.23 -18.75 -20.13
CA GLU A 334 24.89 -17.50 -19.78
C GLU A 334 24.96 -17.33 -18.25
N THR A 335 26.00 -16.67 -17.78
CA THR A 335 26.14 -16.27 -16.38
C THR A 335 26.41 -14.77 -16.31
N LEU A 336 25.64 -14.07 -15.51
CA LEU A 336 25.86 -12.65 -15.21
C LEU A 336 26.44 -12.49 -13.81
N GLU A 337 27.57 -11.81 -13.73
CA GLU A 337 28.21 -11.47 -12.46
C GLU A 337 27.53 -10.27 -11.79
N ALA A 338 27.40 -10.31 -10.48
CA ALA A 338 26.88 -9.22 -9.67
C ALA A 338 27.45 -9.27 -8.24
N ASP A 339 27.54 -8.10 -7.62
CA ASP A 339 27.77 -7.95 -6.18
C ASP A 339 26.43 -7.92 -5.41
N VAL A 340 25.35 -7.51 -6.12
CA VAL A 340 24.02 -7.32 -5.56
C VAL A 340 22.95 -7.83 -6.53
N ILE A 341 22.00 -8.58 -6.00
CA ILE A 341 20.83 -9.04 -6.77
C ILE A 341 19.56 -8.57 -6.06
N VAL A 342 18.78 -7.76 -6.76
CA VAL A 342 17.53 -7.19 -6.27
C VAL A 342 16.35 -7.83 -7.00
N PHE A 343 15.46 -8.46 -6.28
CA PHE A 343 14.22 -8.99 -6.83
C PHE A 343 13.12 -7.92 -6.78
N ALA A 344 12.79 -7.34 -7.93
CA ALA A 344 11.68 -6.42 -8.13
C ALA A 344 10.45 -7.17 -8.68
N THR A 345 10.10 -8.25 -8.03
CA THR A 345 9.13 -9.25 -8.51
C THR A 345 7.73 -9.07 -7.93
N GLY A 346 7.47 -7.91 -7.33
CA GLY A 346 6.16 -7.54 -6.79
C GLY A 346 5.79 -8.27 -5.50
N TYR A 347 4.50 -8.30 -5.22
CA TYR A 347 3.94 -8.89 -4.00
C TYR A 347 3.02 -10.05 -4.34
N GLY A 348 2.80 -10.93 -3.36
CA GLY A 348 1.83 -12.02 -3.43
C GLY A 348 0.38 -11.54 -3.31
N ASP A 349 -0.55 -12.46 -3.11
CA ASP A 349 -1.93 -12.13 -2.76
C ASP A 349 -1.99 -11.63 -1.31
N SER A 350 -2.85 -10.65 -1.01
CA SER A 350 -3.08 -10.19 0.36
C SER A 350 -3.56 -11.31 1.29
N LYS A 351 -4.19 -12.35 0.75
CA LYS A 351 -4.57 -13.56 1.49
C LYS A 351 -3.36 -14.27 2.11
N ASP A 352 -2.19 -14.20 1.49
CA ASP A 352 -0.96 -14.82 1.99
C ASP A 352 -0.51 -14.17 3.32
N SER A 353 -0.79 -12.89 3.51
CA SER A 353 -0.51 -12.18 4.77
C SER A 353 -1.57 -12.42 5.84
N ILE A 354 -2.79 -12.72 5.45
CA ILE A 354 -3.95 -12.90 6.32
C ILE A 354 -4.04 -14.34 6.85
N ALA A 355 -3.73 -15.33 6.00
CA ALA A 355 -3.85 -16.74 6.33
C ALA A 355 -3.10 -17.19 7.60
N PRO A 356 -1.88 -16.70 7.89
CA PRO A 356 -1.16 -17.09 9.10
C PRO A 356 -1.86 -16.64 10.40
N VAL A 357 -2.64 -15.57 10.35
CA VAL A 357 -3.28 -14.98 11.54
C VAL A 357 -4.76 -15.33 11.68
N LEU A 358 -5.51 -15.49 10.59
CA LEU A 358 -6.93 -15.85 10.62
C LEU A 358 -7.20 -17.35 10.39
N GLY A 359 -6.21 -18.08 9.89
CA GLY A 359 -6.35 -19.50 9.50
C GLY A 359 -6.92 -19.66 8.08
N LYS A 360 -6.57 -20.80 7.47
CA LYS A 360 -6.92 -21.12 6.07
C LYS A 360 -8.43 -21.15 5.82
N GLN A 361 -9.20 -21.71 6.76
CA GLN A 361 -10.66 -21.84 6.62
C GLN A 361 -11.37 -20.50 6.46
N VAL A 362 -10.89 -19.45 7.16
CA VAL A 362 -11.43 -18.10 7.02
C VAL A 362 -11.06 -17.52 5.65
N VAL A 363 -9.78 -17.64 5.26
CA VAL A 363 -9.26 -17.09 4.01
C VAL A 363 -9.88 -17.74 2.78
N GLU A 364 -10.18 -19.04 2.83
CA GLU A 364 -10.87 -19.76 1.74
C GLU A 364 -12.30 -19.22 1.48
N ARG A 365 -12.93 -18.61 2.48
CA ARG A 365 -14.25 -17.97 2.36
C ARG A 365 -14.18 -16.53 1.84
N MET A 366 -12.98 -15.93 1.82
CA MET A 366 -12.80 -14.57 1.34
C MET A 366 -12.87 -14.52 -0.19
N THR A 367 -13.50 -13.48 -0.72
CA THR A 367 -13.49 -13.20 -2.16
C THR A 367 -12.05 -12.92 -2.63
N PRO A 368 -11.71 -13.14 -3.92
CA PRO A 368 -10.44 -12.71 -4.49
C PRO A 368 -10.26 -11.20 -4.30
N ILE A 369 -9.04 -10.78 -3.94
CA ILE A 369 -8.72 -9.36 -3.78
C ILE A 369 -8.33 -8.75 -5.15
N TRP A 370 -7.61 -9.53 -5.96
CA TRP A 370 -7.22 -9.15 -7.31
C TRP A 370 -8.23 -9.57 -8.36
N GLY A 371 -8.31 -8.78 -9.41
CA GLY A 371 -9.13 -9.09 -10.58
C GLY A 371 -10.42 -8.28 -10.63
N LEU A 372 -11.26 -8.68 -11.55
CA LEU A 372 -12.58 -8.09 -11.78
C LEU A 372 -13.65 -9.12 -11.42
N ASP A 373 -14.80 -8.64 -11.00
CA ASP A 373 -15.96 -9.45 -10.76
C ASP A 373 -16.77 -9.75 -12.07
N GLU A 374 -17.92 -10.38 -11.93
CA GLU A 374 -18.79 -10.75 -13.04
C GLU A 374 -19.36 -9.54 -13.80
N GLU A 375 -19.46 -8.38 -13.11
CA GLU A 375 -19.92 -7.12 -13.69
C GLU A 375 -18.76 -6.33 -14.32
N GLY A 376 -17.51 -6.83 -14.19
CA GLY A 376 -16.31 -6.17 -14.66
C GLY A 376 -15.80 -5.08 -13.74
N GLU A 377 -16.34 -4.95 -12.53
CA GLU A 377 -15.84 -4.06 -11.50
C GLU A 377 -14.70 -4.70 -10.72
N VAL A 378 -13.85 -3.86 -10.12
CA VAL A 378 -12.69 -4.33 -9.36
C VAL A 378 -13.13 -5.15 -8.17
N ASN A 379 -12.59 -6.37 -8.04
CA ASN A 379 -12.76 -7.15 -6.82
C ASN A 379 -12.23 -6.34 -5.65
N GLY A 380 -12.98 -6.34 -4.57
CA GLY A 380 -12.60 -5.55 -3.40
C GLY A 380 -13.14 -6.13 -2.12
N ILE A 381 -12.53 -5.70 -1.04
CA ILE A 381 -12.88 -6.05 0.33
C ILE A 381 -14.29 -5.53 0.69
N TRP A 382 -14.77 -4.53 -0.03
CA TRP A 382 -16.04 -3.84 0.19
C TRP A 382 -17.20 -4.43 -0.58
N LYS A 383 -16.97 -5.49 -1.33
CA LYS A 383 -18.04 -6.18 -2.04
C LYS A 383 -18.95 -6.87 -1.01
N ASP A 384 -20.24 -6.75 -1.23
CA ASP A 384 -21.26 -7.53 -0.49
C ASP A 384 -20.93 -9.03 -0.66
N THR A 385 -20.52 -9.66 0.43
CA THR A 385 -20.14 -11.08 0.42
C THR A 385 -21.35 -12.00 0.42
N GLY A 386 -22.58 -11.45 0.33
CA GLY A 386 -23.83 -12.21 0.43
C GLY A 386 -24.11 -12.78 1.82
N VAL A 387 -23.36 -12.33 2.84
CA VAL A 387 -23.63 -12.73 4.22
C VAL A 387 -24.81 -11.90 4.72
N GLU A 388 -26.00 -12.49 4.67
CA GLU A 388 -27.27 -11.85 5.08
C GLU A 388 -27.22 -11.21 6.48
N GLU A 389 -26.40 -11.74 7.40
CA GLU A 389 -26.22 -11.18 8.74
C GLU A 389 -25.55 -9.80 8.75
N ILE A 390 -24.65 -9.52 7.82
CA ILE A 390 -24.03 -8.18 7.68
C ILE A 390 -25.06 -7.21 7.10
N LYS A 391 -25.82 -7.66 6.12
CA LYS A 391 -26.90 -6.87 5.49
C LYS A 391 -27.98 -6.50 6.50
N ALA A 392 -28.44 -7.43 7.32
CA ALA A 392 -29.44 -7.19 8.36
C ALA A 392 -28.98 -6.22 9.46
N LYS A 393 -27.66 -6.19 9.78
CA LYS A 393 -27.09 -5.22 10.72
C LYS A 393 -26.91 -3.84 10.11
N LEU A 394 -26.58 -3.76 8.83
CA LEU A 394 -26.49 -2.49 8.10
C LEU A 394 -27.86 -1.88 7.86
N ASP A 395 -28.88 -2.69 7.57
CA ASP A 395 -30.26 -2.23 7.33
C ASP A 395 -30.98 -1.69 8.58
N GLY A 396 -30.47 -1.96 9.78
CA GLY A 396 -31.15 -1.57 11.02
C GLY A 396 -30.42 -0.53 11.89
N THR A 397 -29.14 -0.27 11.69
CA THR A 397 -28.33 0.50 12.64
C THR A 397 -27.47 1.61 12.03
N LEU A 398 -27.36 1.71 10.73
CA LEU A 398 -26.59 2.78 10.08
C LEU A 398 -27.51 3.77 9.36
N PRO A 399 -27.22 5.09 9.47
CA PRO A 399 -28.03 6.07 8.76
C PRO A 399 -27.88 5.90 7.23
N PRO A 400 -28.93 6.21 6.45
CA PRO A 400 -29.03 5.95 4.99
C PRO A 400 -27.91 6.55 4.13
N LYS A 401 -27.01 7.32 4.70
CA LYS A 401 -25.90 7.98 3.99
C LYS A 401 -24.71 7.06 3.69
N LEU A 402 -24.67 5.85 4.23
CA LEU A 402 -23.58 4.88 3.99
C LEU A 402 -23.85 3.91 2.84
N GLU A 403 -25.04 3.96 2.21
CA GLU A 403 -25.35 3.18 1.00
C GLU A 403 -24.71 3.75 -0.29
N ARG A 404 -23.84 4.76 -0.21
CA ARG A 404 -23.26 5.45 -1.37
C ARG A 404 -21.75 5.64 -1.30
N PHE A 405 -21.03 4.72 -0.68
CA PHE A 405 -19.58 4.75 -0.77
C PHE A 405 -19.02 3.38 -1.14
#